data_6f1a5b251dafa0a93891787dfc9e0d4b
#
_entry.id   6f1a5b251dafa0a93891787dfc9e0d4b
#
_cell.length_a   1.000
_cell.length_b   1.000
_cell.length_c   1.000
_cell.angle_alpha   90.00
_cell.angle_beta   90.00
_cell.angle_gamma   90.00
#
_symmetry.space_group_name_H-M   'P 1'
#
loop_
_entity.id
_entity.type
_entity.pdbx_description
1 polymer ?
#
loop_
_entity_poly.entity_id
_entity_poly.type
_entity_poly.pdbx_seq_one_letter_code
_entity_poly.pdbx_strand_id
1 'polypeptide(L)'
;AGLDDLLVKARVSIPELDHFTLKVPDTTISGDPDAEIAQKCTQTLEEYIASGAIKKAHAEAYRERLREELEVVHDAGFAGYLLFTATVTDFMKREGIFYGPRGSASGSMIVWLLGITVHDPIVWGLQFDRFISRDKAKPPDIDLDVEHLRRGEVLAWLEEMYTVSHIGLWMKMGLKDEEEDENGETTQRGSLVVKWKSNARKQGRDPNERLTDEEWQALVSIASHTPYSNYGVHAGGILIIPDEHAGSGIPIQYVASSKTFVTAFDMNDIEPFGLVKLDVLGLKTMSAIKSMVDVVGIDMADIPLNDRRAYARIGSGQTAGMFQLEGWTFTKGCSRMKPKNIHEVIAAQALFRPAVMKSGATDEYLERRSKAKQVPIRHPLIMEATRDTYGTIIYQEQVINILKAIGMPIEEIERARKAIKASTEDQIAKAQKVMRDITTTMRAKGTAAGMDEHDLMFLDTALNAYAQYGFNKAHATAYGWLAYITAWFSVNHPVAYWSSLLNAYVGDKQESGYLSAARKAGVKIRGPHVNLSKVGYVADLEKGAIRKGLTAIKGVGEKSATELVANQPYTSLVDIGARVNARRVSGAKALRDGHSPAACGGIVAALNEAGALYGLVEQAELFAPTKKENA
;
A
#
# COMPACT_ATOMS: atom_id res chain seq x y z
N ALA A 1 6.28 37.74 -31.25
CA ALA A 1 6.79 38.52 -30.13
C ALA A 1 5.90 38.25 -28.93
N GLY A 2 6.08 37.18 -28.21
CA GLY A 2 5.27 36.90 -27.04
C GLY A 2 5.80 35.77 -26.16
N LEU A 3 6.18 34.65 -26.77
CA LEU A 3 6.65 33.49 -26.00
C LEU A 3 8.12 33.66 -25.56
N ASP A 4 8.97 34.16 -26.44
CA ASP A 4 10.39 34.40 -26.12
C ASP A 4 10.56 35.53 -25.10
N ASP A 5 9.70 36.58 -25.13
CA ASP A 5 9.70 37.66 -24.16
C ASP A 5 9.18 37.22 -22.78
N LEU A 6 8.23 36.28 -22.73
CA LEU A 6 7.77 35.63 -21.51
C LEU A 6 8.83 34.70 -20.93
N LEU A 7 9.53 33.94 -21.75
CA LEU A 7 10.63 33.05 -21.35
C LEU A 7 11.86 33.87 -20.85
N VAL A 8 12.12 35.03 -21.44
CA VAL A 8 13.19 35.96 -20.98
C VAL A 8 12.81 36.65 -19.67
N LYS A 9 11.52 36.97 -19.46
CA LYS A 9 11.03 37.54 -18.20
C LYS A 9 10.81 36.48 -17.10
N ALA A 10 10.63 35.25 -17.48
CA ALA A 10 10.58 34.08 -16.57
C ALA A 10 11.98 33.48 -16.31
N ARG A 11 13.06 34.18 -16.60
CA ARG A 11 14.37 33.86 -16.03
C ARG A 11 14.35 34.15 -14.53
N VAL A 12 13.60 33.36 -13.81
CA VAL A 12 13.94 33.02 -12.44
C VAL A 12 15.28 32.30 -12.57
N SER A 13 16.37 32.92 -12.13
CA SER A 13 17.61 32.21 -11.93
C SER A 13 17.32 31.15 -10.91
N ILE A 14 17.10 29.93 -11.38
CA ILE A 14 17.13 28.75 -10.51
C ILE A 14 18.56 28.79 -9.97
N PRO A 15 18.76 28.94 -8.64
CA PRO A 15 20.10 28.89 -8.07
C PRO A 15 20.73 27.60 -8.58
N GLU A 16 21.95 27.67 -9.10
CA GLU A 16 22.72 26.49 -9.42
C GLU A 16 22.78 25.65 -8.14
N LEU A 17 22.08 24.52 -8.13
CA LEU A 17 22.07 23.57 -7.02
C LEU A 17 23.37 22.78 -7.09
N ASP A 18 24.49 23.42 -6.69
CA ASP A 18 25.83 22.85 -6.74
C ASP A 18 25.99 21.61 -5.83
N HIS A 19 25.16 21.45 -4.82
CA HIS A 19 25.14 20.28 -3.96
C HIS A 19 23.72 19.97 -3.50
N PHE A 20 23.29 18.72 -3.69
CA PHE A 20 22.03 18.21 -3.15
C PHE A 20 22.16 18.15 -1.61
N THR A 21 21.57 19.12 -0.93
CA THR A 21 21.41 19.07 0.54
C THR A 21 19.95 18.79 0.83
N LEU A 22 19.69 17.70 1.55
CA LEU A 22 18.34 17.36 1.97
C LEU A 22 17.85 18.38 3.01
N LYS A 23 16.74 19.04 2.70
CA LYS A 23 16.10 20.05 3.55
C LYS A 23 14.99 19.38 4.36
N VAL A 24 15.27 19.10 5.62
CA VAL A 24 14.36 18.45 6.56
C VAL A 24 14.03 19.42 7.67
N PRO A 25 12.76 19.46 8.17
CA PRO A 25 12.47 20.19 9.40
C PRO A 25 13.36 19.69 10.54
N ASP A 26 13.93 20.61 11.30
CA ASP A 26 14.71 20.24 12.48
C ASP A 26 13.76 19.72 13.57
N THR A 27 13.87 18.43 13.85
CA THR A 27 13.12 17.73 14.90
C THR A 27 14.02 17.28 16.04
N THR A 28 15.29 17.71 16.01
CA THR A 28 16.27 17.32 17.03
C THR A 28 16.13 18.15 18.30
N ILE A 29 16.38 17.50 19.44
CA ILE A 29 16.46 18.14 20.74
C ILE A 29 17.86 18.75 20.95
N SER A 30 18.89 18.09 20.41
CA SER A 30 20.30 18.43 20.61
C SER A 30 20.84 19.40 19.55
N GLY A 31 20.18 19.56 18.41
CA GLY A 31 20.69 20.25 17.23
C GLY A 31 21.73 19.46 16.43
N ASP A 32 22.02 18.21 16.85
CA ASP A 32 22.92 17.28 16.15
C ASP A 32 22.15 15.99 15.82
N PRO A 33 21.64 15.84 14.58
CA PRO A 33 20.85 14.68 14.21
C PRO A 33 21.64 13.36 14.24
N ASP A 34 22.94 13.37 13.95
CA ASP A 34 23.77 12.15 13.96
C ASP A 34 23.99 11.64 15.39
N ALA A 35 24.28 12.55 16.33
CA ALA A 35 24.42 12.18 17.75
C ALA A 35 23.07 11.70 18.32
N GLU A 36 21.96 12.35 17.98
CA GLU A 36 20.64 11.98 18.51
C GLU A 36 20.15 10.64 17.98
N ILE A 37 20.30 10.36 16.68
CA ILE A 37 19.88 9.06 16.11
C ILE A 37 20.72 7.91 16.67
N ALA A 38 22.04 8.12 16.85
CA ALA A 38 22.92 7.15 17.46
C ALA A 38 22.55 6.85 18.90
N GLN A 39 22.26 7.88 19.69
CA GLN A 39 21.82 7.74 21.09
C GLN A 39 20.49 6.97 21.18
N LYS A 40 19.46 7.38 20.45
CA LYS A 40 18.13 6.75 20.46
C LYS A 40 18.21 5.28 20.05
N CYS A 41 18.89 4.99 18.95
CA CYS A 41 19.01 3.60 18.48
C CYS A 41 19.82 2.72 19.42
N THR A 42 20.92 3.24 19.98
CA THR A 42 21.72 2.48 20.95
C THR A 42 20.93 2.20 22.22
N GLN A 43 20.21 3.19 22.76
CA GLN A 43 19.37 3.01 23.93
C GLN A 43 18.30 1.93 23.68
N THR A 44 17.53 2.03 22.60
CA THR A 44 16.50 1.03 22.25
C THR A 44 17.08 -0.37 22.06
N LEU A 45 18.25 -0.48 21.43
CA LEU A 45 18.92 -1.76 21.24
C LEU A 45 19.30 -2.40 22.58
N GLU A 46 19.90 -1.64 23.49
CA GLU A 46 20.30 -2.15 24.82
C GLU A 46 19.05 -2.51 25.66
N GLU A 47 17.94 -1.78 25.54
CA GLU A 47 16.66 -2.14 26.17
C GLU A 47 16.12 -3.48 25.63
N TYR A 48 16.20 -3.74 24.32
CA TYR A 48 15.81 -5.03 23.73
C TYR A 48 16.72 -6.19 24.16
N ILE A 49 18.01 -5.94 24.33
CA ILE A 49 18.96 -6.93 24.87
C ILE A 49 18.68 -7.20 26.36
N ALA A 50 18.45 -6.15 27.14
CA ALA A 50 18.19 -6.26 28.58
C ALA A 50 16.85 -6.98 28.88
N SER A 51 15.80 -6.70 28.10
CA SER A 51 14.49 -7.37 28.22
C SER A 51 14.50 -8.83 27.73
N GLY A 52 15.55 -9.26 27.02
CA GLY A 52 15.64 -10.59 26.40
C GLY A 52 14.89 -10.74 25.07
N ALA A 53 14.34 -9.66 24.52
CA ALA A 53 13.78 -9.63 23.17
C ALA A 53 14.86 -10.01 22.14
N ILE A 54 16.09 -9.53 22.35
CA ILE A 54 17.28 -9.99 21.65
C ILE A 54 18.07 -10.91 22.57
N LYS A 55 18.34 -12.15 22.12
CA LYS A 55 19.16 -13.09 22.89
C LYS A 55 20.60 -12.57 23.05
N LYS A 56 21.15 -12.62 24.26
CA LYS A 56 22.51 -12.16 24.54
C LYS A 56 23.59 -12.74 23.60
N ALA A 57 23.42 -13.98 23.16
CA ALA A 57 24.33 -14.62 22.21
C ALA A 57 24.37 -13.93 20.83
N HIS A 58 23.34 -13.19 20.46
CA HIS A 58 23.25 -12.47 19.18
C HIS A 58 23.54 -10.97 19.32
N ALA A 59 23.66 -10.45 20.55
CA ALA A 59 23.76 -9.00 20.82
C ALA A 59 24.87 -8.30 20.03
N GLU A 60 26.05 -8.96 19.88
CA GLU A 60 27.18 -8.36 19.16
C GLU A 60 26.89 -8.19 17.65
N ALA A 61 26.20 -9.14 17.04
CA ALA A 61 25.79 -9.02 15.63
C ALA A 61 24.82 -7.84 15.41
N TYR A 62 23.94 -7.55 16.38
CA TYR A 62 23.07 -6.38 16.33
C TYR A 62 23.86 -5.07 16.52
N ARG A 63 24.80 -5.02 17.45
CA ARG A 63 25.65 -3.83 17.66
C ARG A 63 26.51 -3.53 16.45
N GLU A 64 27.09 -4.56 15.83
CA GLU A 64 27.89 -4.42 14.60
C GLU A 64 27.03 -3.85 13.49
N ARG A 65 25.87 -4.46 13.23
CA ARG A 65 24.93 -4.00 12.20
C ARG A 65 24.48 -2.56 12.45
N LEU A 66 24.19 -2.16 13.70
CA LEU A 66 23.83 -0.78 14.01
C LEU A 66 24.97 0.19 13.72
N ARG A 67 26.22 -0.18 14.06
CA ARG A 67 27.42 0.63 13.78
C ARG A 67 27.57 0.89 12.28
N GLU A 68 27.49 -0.18 11.48
CA GLU A 68 27.58 -0.11 10.02
C GLU A 68 26.48 0.80 9.42
N GLU A 69 25.25 0.67 9.88
CA GLU A 69 24.14 1.48 9.38
C GLU A 69 24.25 2.96 9.77
N LEU A 70 24.68 3.24 11.02
CA LEU A 70 24.90 4.62 11.50
C LEU A 70 26.00 5.32 10.70
N GLU A 71 27.11 4.63 10.40
CA GLU A 71 28.18 5.17 9.55
C GLU A 71 27.66 5.55 8.16
N VAL A 72 26.90 4.66 7.51
CA VAL A 72 26.34 4.95 6.18
C VAL A 72 25.31 6.08 6.22
N VAL A 73 24.48 6.17 7.26
CA VAL A 73 23.48 7.23 7.44
C VAL A 73 24.16 8.59 7.65
N HIS A 74 25.25 8.62 8.45
CA HIS A 74 26.07 9.81 8.67
C HIS A 74 26.71 10.28 7.35
N ASP A 75 27.43 9.38 6.63
CA ASP A 75 28.08 9.71 5.36
C ASP A 75 27.11 10.23 4.30
N ALA A 76 25.87 9.73 4.32
CA ALA A 76 24.81 10.13 3.39
C ALA A 76 24.01 11.38 3.84
N GLY A 77 24.16 11.84 5.09
CA GLY A 77 23.45 13.01 5.63
C GLY A 77 21.96 12.78 5.85
N PHE A 78 21.51 11.56 6.15
CA PHE A 78 20.08 11.22 6.25
C PHE A 78 19.56 11.07 7.67
N ALA A 79 20.36 11.35 8.70
CA ALA A 79 19.95 11.23 10.11
C ALA A 79 18.72 12.09 10.42
N GLY A 80 18.71 13.35 10.00
CA GLY A 80 17.56 14.25 10.19
C GLY A 80 16.28 13.74 9.53
N TYR A 81 16.37 13.17 8.32
CA TYR A 81 15.22 12.57 7.63
C TYR A 81 14.62 11.38 8.38
N LEU A 82 15.46 10.50 8.92
CA LEU A 82 15.02 9.35 9.69
C LEU A 82 14.39 9.78 11.03
N LEU A 83 14.96 10.78 11.71
CA LEU A 83 14.39 11.36 12.93
C LEU A 83 13.05 12.05 12.67
N PHE A 84 12.94 12.81 11.58
CA PHE A 84 11.67 13.40 11.16
C PHE A 84 10.61 12.31 10.91
N THR A 85 10.96 11.25 10.20
CA THR A 85 10.04 10.13 9.95
C THR A 85 9.63 9.44 11.27
N ALA A 86 10.57 9.29 12.22
CA ALA A 86 10.28 8.77 13.55
C ALA A 86 9.29 9.66 14.31
N THR A 87 9.43 10.99 14.23
CA THR A 87 8.49 11.94 14.85
C THR A 87 7.07 11.76 14.31
N VAL A 88 6.92 11.54 12.98
CA VAL A 88 5.62 11.25 12.36
C VAL A 88 5.03 9.93 12.88
N THR A 89 5.86 8.89 12.96
CA THR A 89 5.39 7.58 13.46
C THR A 89 5.13 7.58 14.96
N ASP A 90 5.84 8.38 15.75
CA ASP A 90 5.59 8.56 17.18
C ASP A 90 4.25 9.27 17.44
N PHE A 91 3.87 10.24 16.59
CA PHE A 91 2.51 10.77 16.60
C PHE A 91 1.49 9.66 16.37
N MET A 92 1.67 8.85 15.32
CA MET A 92 0.73 7.76 15.03
C MET A 92 0.64 6.74 16.16
N LYS A 93 1.77 6.38 16.80
CA LYS A 93 1.79 5.50 17.98
C LYS A 93 1.00 6.08 19.13
N ARG A 94 1.25 7.35 19.47
CA ARG A 94 0.57 8.04 20.59
C ARG A 94 -0.94 8.08 20.36
N GLU A 95 -1.39 8.33 19.14
CA GLU A 95 -2.80 8.35 18.78
C GLU A 95 -3.40 6.95 18.56
N GLY A 96 -2.60 5.89 18.63
CA GLY A 96 -3.03 4.51 18.39
C GLY A 96 -3.42 4.25 16.94
N ILE A 97 -2.85 4.99 15.97
CA ILE A 97 -3.05 4.80 14.53
C ILE A 97 -2.16 3.66 14.06
N PHE A 98 -2.73 2.67 13.38
CA PHE A 98 -1.96 1.56 12.83
C PHE A 98 -1.25 1.98 11.54
N TYR A 99 0.06 1.71 11.47
CA TYR A 99 0.93 2.08 10.35
C TYR A 99 2.04 1.06 10.13
N GLY A 100 2.74 1.16 9.01
CA GLY A 100 3.97 0.42 8.73
C GLY A 100 4.57 0.88 7.39
N PRO A 101 5.89 0.83 7.24
CA PRO A 101 6.52 1.17 5.97
C PRO A 101 6.37 0.03 4.97
N ARG A 102 6.29 0.41 3.71
CA ARG A 102 6.45 -0.52 2.58
C ARG A 102 7.83 -0.37 1.94
N GLY A 103 8.17 -1.25 1.02
CA GLY A 103 9.41 -1.14 0.25
C GLY A 103 10.65 -1.58 1.02
N SER A 104 11.76 -0.89 0.81
CA SER A 104 13.08 -1.29 1.35
C SER A 104 13.35 -0.80 2.77
N ALA A 105 12.57 0.14 3.30
CA ALA A 105 12.80 0.75 4.61
C ALA A 105 12.82 -0.29 5.76
N SER A 106 11.98 -1.33 5.69
CA SER A 106 11.99 -2.42 6.68
C SER A 106 13.29 -3.23 6.71
N GLY A 107 14.22 -3.00 5.77
CA GLY A 107 15.56 -3.63 5.77
C GLY A 107 16.57 -2.96 6.68
N SER A 108 16.24 -1.81 7.29
CA SER A 108 17.12 -1.04 8.17
C SER A 108 16.86 -1.34 9.64
N MET A 109 17.94 -1.57 10.38
CA MET A 109 17.91 -1.70 11.83
C MET A 109 17.58 -0.36 12.50
N ILE A 110 18.10 0.75 11.98
CA ILE A 110 17.76 2.09 12.46
C ILE A 110 16.26 2.34 12.36
N VAL A 111 15.64 2.03 11.21
CA VAL A 111 14.18 2.17 10.99
C VAL A 111 13.39 1.31 11.98
N TRP A 112 13.88 0.12 12.32
CA TRP A 112 13.27 -0.76 13.31
C TRP A 112 13.45 -0.22 14.74
N LEU A 113 14.65 0.19 15.13
CA LEU A 113 14.94 0.70 16.47
C LEU A 113 14.25 2.04 16.77
N LEU A 114 14.03 2.87 15.74
CA LEU A 114 13.20 4.07 15.83
C LEU A 114 11.68 3.73 15.86
N GLY A 115 11.34 2.44 15.68
CA GLY A 115 9.96 1.96 15.70
C GLY A 115 9.12 2.41 14.50
N ILE A 116 9.75 2.78 13.40
CA ILE A 116 9.08 3.07 12.14
C ILE A 116 8.55 1.76 11.53
N THR A 117 9.24 0.64 11.71
CA THR A 117 8.78 -0.72 11.36
C THR A 117 8.76 -1.64 12.57
N VAL A 118 7.93 -2.67 12.52
CA VAL A 118 7.88 -3.76 13.51
C VAL A 118 8.77 -4.96 13.13
N HIS A 119 9.38 -4.92 11.97
CA HIS A 119 10.13 -6.05 11.41
C HIS A 119 11.61 -5.94 11.76
N ASP A 120 12.09 -6.82 12.64
CA ASP A 120 13.51 -6.98 12.95
C ASP A 120 14.28 -7.46 11.69
N PRO A 121 15.17 -6.64 11.11
CA PRO A 121 15.80 -6.97 9.84
C PRO A 121 16.76 -8.16 9.94
N ILE A 122 17.31 -8.46 11.12
CA ILE A 122 18.20 -9.61 11.31
C ILE A 122 17.38 -10.91 11.34
N VAL A 123 16.30 -10.93 12.12
CA VAL A 123 15.40 -12.10 12.20
C VAL A 123 14.82 -12.46 10.84
N TRP A 124 14.45 -11.47 10.05
CA TRP A 124 13.88 -11.68 8.73
C TRP A 124 14.92 -11.80 7.60
N GLY A 125 16.20 -11.63 7.91
CA GLY A 125 17.29 -11.67 6.93
C GLY A 125 17.16 -10.60 5.85
N LEU A 126 16.84 -9.36 6.26
CA LEU A 126 16.67 -8.21 5.37
C LEU A 126 17.96 -7.40 5.27
N GLN A 127 18.13 -6.70 4.14
CA GLN A 127 19.37 -5.99 3.83
C GLN A 127 19.18 -4.48 3.82
N PHE A 128 20.14 -3.79 4.44
CA PHE A 128 20.18 -2.34 4.52
C PHE A 128 20.56 -1.69 3.18
N ASP A 129 21.51 -2.25 2.43
CA ASP A 129 22.01 -1.68 1.17
C ASP A 129 20.92 -1.42 0.12
N ARG A 130 19.76 -2.09 0.24
CA ARG A 130 18.60 -1.82 -0.59
C ARG A 130 17.86 -0.55 -0.21
N PHE A 131 18.00 -0.12 1.03
CA PHE A 131 17.38 1.09 1.56
C PHE A 131 18.29 2.29 1.37
N ILE A 132 19.48 2.27 1.95
CA ILE A 132 20.52 3.31 1.83
C ILE A 132 21.83 2.65 1.39
N SER A 133 22.58 3.31 0.50
CA SER A 133 23.95 2.96 0.14
C SER A 133 24.83 4.21 0.14
N ARG A 134 26.11 4.07 0.42
CA ARG A 134 27.07 5.19 0.51
C ARG A 134 27.09 6.09 -0.74
N ASP A 135 26.79 5.51 -1.91
CA ASP A 135 26.82 6.25 -3.19
C ASP A 135 25.45 6.81 -3.61
N LYS A 136 24.43 6.72 -2.77
CA LYS A 136 23.14 7.33 -3.06
C LYS A 136 23.19 8.82 -2.74
N ALA A 137 23.27 9.63 -3.77
CA ALA A 137 23.05 11.08 -3.70
C ALA A 137 21.59 11.48 -3.41
N LYS A 138 20.66 10.52 -3.31
CA LYS A 138 19.23 10.75 -3.16
C LYS A 138 18.72 10.17 -1.85
N PRO A 139 17.80 10.89 -1.15
CA PRO A 139 17.21 10.38 0.07
C PRO A 139 16.49 9.05 -0.18
N PRO A 140 16.49 8.16 0.83
CA PRO A 140 15.71 6.94 0.76
C PRO A 140 14.21 7.27 0.73
N ASP A 141 13.44 6.46 0.02
CA ASP A 141 11.99 6.60 -0.04
C ASP A 141 11.37 5.78 1.10
N ILE A 142 10.67 6.44 2.02
CA ILE A 142 9.91 5.80 3.11
C ILE A 142 8.43 6.05 2.85
N ASP A 143 7.78 5.06 2.23
CA ASP A 143 6.34 5.05 2.07
C ASP A 143 5.69 4.52 3.34
N LEU A 144 4.81 5.28 3.96
CA LEU A 144 4.06 4.86 5.15
C LEU A 144 2.64 4.45 4.77
N ASP A 145 2.34 3.17 4.90
CA ASP A 145 0.97 2.66 4.87
C ASP A 145 0.31 2.92 6.21
N VAL A 146 -0.87 3.54 6.20
CA VAL A 146 -1.61 3.88 7.42
C VAL A 146 -3.07 3.45 7.29
N GLU A 147 -3.78 3.40 8.40
CA GLU A 147 -5.21 3.22 8.41
C GLU A 147 -5.91 4.23 7.50
N HIS A 148 -6.62 3.73 6.48
CA HIS A 148 -7.33 4.59 5.52
C HIS A 148 -8.29 5.57 6.20
N LEU A 149 -9.02 5.09 7.22
CA LEU A 149 -10.03 5.90 7.92
C LEU A 149 -9.42 7.01 8.78
N ARG A 150 -8.15 6.86 9.21
CA ARG A 150 -7.47 7.83 10.09
C ARG A 150 -6.33 8.58 9.40
N ARG A 151 -6.11 8.32 8.10
CA ARG A 151 -5.09 9.05 7.32
C ARG A 151 -5.28 10.57 7.40
N GLY A 152 -6.53 11.04 7.39
CA GLY A 152 -6.85 12.48 7.51
C GLY A 152 -6.33 13.12 8.81
N GLU A 153 -6.26 12.38 9.91
CA GLU A 153 -5.73 12.85 11.19
C GLU A 153 -4.21 13.10 11.10
N VAL A 154 -3.49 12.18 10.43
CA VAL A 154 -2.05 12.33 10.19
C VAL A 154 -1.75 13.55 9.32
N LEU A 155 -2.55 13.76 8.27
CA LEU A 155 -2.40 14.91 7.39
C LEU A 155 -2.68 16.23 8.13
N ALA A 156 -3.76 16.30 8.90
CA ALA A 156 -4.12 17.48 9.68
C ALA A 156 -3.03 17.83 10.71
N TRP A 157 -2.46 16.82 11.37
CA TRP A 157 -1.34 17.03 12.29
C TRP A 157 -0.10 17.54 11.57
N LEU A 158 0.22 17.01 10.39
CA LEU A 158 1.35 17.51 9.59
C LEU A 158 1.13 18.96 9.16
N GLU A 159 -0.09 19.32 8.76
CA GLU A 159 -0.47 20.70 8.37
C GLU A 159 -0.45 21.67 9.56
N GLU A 160 -0.68 21.19 10.78
CA GLU A 160 -0.58 22.00 12.00
C GLU A 160 0.88 22.23 12.43
N MET A 161 1.73 21.21 12.28
CA MET A 161 3.11 21.23 12.76
C MET A 161 4.11 21.80 11.78
N TYR A 162 3.84 21.70 10.48
CA TYR A 162 4.79 22.02 9.40
C TYR A 162 4.12 22.74 8.24
N THR A 163 4.91 23.49 7.49
CA THR A 163 4.47 24.00 6.19
C THR A 163 4.46 22.83 5.19
N VAL A 164 3.28 22.44 4.74
CA VAL A 164 3.10 21.30 3.81
C VAL A 164 2.40 21.70 2.52
N SER A 165 2.68 20.96 1.44
CA SER A 165 1.94 21.05 0.19
C SER A 165 1.70 19.66 -0.38
N HIS A 166 0.53 19.42 -0.96
CA HIS A 166 0.32 18.21 -1.76
C HIS A 166 1.13 18.28 -3.05
N ILE A 167 1.57 17.12 -3.54
CA ILE A 167 2.34 17.04 -4.78
C ILE A 167 1.39 16.97 -5.97
N GLY A 168 1.66 17.79 -7.00
CA GLY A 168 0.95 17.74 -8.26
C GLY A 168 1.32 16.50 -9.09
N LEU A 169 0.36 16.03 -9.87
CA LEU A 169 0.56 14.90 -10.76
C LEU A 169 0.07 15.21 -12.17
N TRP A 170 0.98 15.21 -13.12
CA TRP A 170 0.65 15.29 -14.54
C TRP A 170 0.22 13.91 -15.07
N MET A 171 -1.07 13.76 -15.36
CA MET A 171 -1.60 12.53 -15.92
C MET A 171 -1.31 12.44 -17.40
N LYS A 172 -0.51 11.45 -17.82
CA LYS A 172 -0.19 11.22 -19.23
C LYS A 172 -1.42 10.77 -20.00
N MET A 173 -1.55 11.23 -21.24
CA MET A 173 -2.49 10.69 -22.20
C MET A 173 -2.01 9.33 -22.68
N GLY A 174 -2.81 8.27 -22.47
CA GLY A 174 -2.55 6.93 -22.99
C GLY A 174 -3.42 6.59 -24.18
N LEU A 175 -2.86 5.83 -25.13
CA LEU A 175 -3.59 5.25 -26.27
C LEU A 175 -4.20 3.89 -25.93
N LYS A 176 -3.82 3.27 -24.81
CA LYS A 176 -4.35 1.99 -24.35
C LYS A 176 -5.75 2.15 -23.77
N ASP A 177 -6.64 1.24 -24.14
CA ASP A 177 -8.03 1.21 -23.70
C ASP A 177 -8.18 0.61 -22.30
N GLU A 178 -7.36 -0.39 -22.01
CA GLU A 178 -7.35 -1.14 -20.77
C GLU A 178 -5.92 -1.41 -20.33
N GLU A 179 -5.62 -1.20 -19.06
CA GLU A 179 -4.40 -1.68 -18.42
C GLU A 179 -4.82 -2.66 -17.32
N GLU A 180 -4.28 -3.87 -17.35
CA GLU A 180 -4.32 -4.76 -16.20
C GLU A 180 -3.36 -4.21 -15.14
N ASP A 181 -3.89 -4.03 -13.92
CA ASP A 181 -3.07 -3.71 -12.76
C ASP A 181 -2.26 -4.95 -12.32
N GLU A 182 -1.42 -4.77 -11.31
CA GLU A 182 -0.57 -5.83 -10.76
C GLU A 182 -1.37 -7.05 -10.23
N ASN A 183 -2.68 -6.90 -10.06
CA ASN A 183 -3.59 -7.94 -9.56
C ASN A 183 -4.39 -8.62 -10.69
N GLY A 184 -4.16 -8.23 -11.95
CA GLY A 184 -4.92 -8.71 -13.10
C GLY A 184 -6.31 -8.06 -13.21
N GLU A 185 -6.58 -7.00 -12.47
CA GLU A 185 -7.80 -6.20 -12.64
C GLU A 185 -7.59 -5.17 -13.75
N THR A 186 -8.50 -5.18 -14.70
CA THR A 186 -8.51 -4.21 -15.81
C THR A 186 -8.96 -2.85 -15.27
N THR A 187 -8.02 -1.90 -15.18
CA THR A 187 -8.33 -0.52 -14.82
C THR A 187 -8.45 0.33 -16.07
N GLN A 188 -9.62 0.94 -16.27
CA GLN A 188 -9.80 1.98 -17.28
C GLN A 188 -9.13 3.26 -16.78
N ARG A 189 -7.92 3.52 -17.19
CA ARG A 189 -7.33 4.86 -17.07
C ARG A 189 -7.81 5.70 -18.24
N GLY A 190 -8.10 6.99 -17.97
CA GLY A 190 -8.66 7.93 -18.94
C GLY A 190 -7.82 8.06 -20.22
N SER A 191 -7.82 7.02 -21.05
CA SER A 191 -7.13 6.97 -22.32
C SER A 191 -7.85 7.84 -23.34
N LEU A 192 -7.15 8.26 -24.37
CA LEU A 192 -7.76 8.95 -25.53
C LEU A 192 -8.83 8.08 -26.17
N VAL A 193 -8.64 6.76 -26.19
CA VAL A 193 -9.61 5.80 -26.72
C VAL A 193 -10.89 5.79 -25.91
N VAL A 194 -10.82 5.84 -24.55
CA VAL A 194 -12.01 5.94 -23.70
C VAL A 194 -12.76 7.26 -23.92
N LYS A 195 -12.04 8.36 -24.07
CA LYS A 195 -12.64 9.66 -24.41
C LYS A 195 -13.29 9.63 -25.78
N TRP A 196 -12.65 9.00 -26.77
CA TRP A 196 -13.22 8.81 -28.10
C TRP A 196 -14.50 7.97 -28.05
N LYS A 197 -14.48 6.81 -27.40
CA LYS A 197 -15.66 5.94 -27.19
C LYS A 197 -16.82 6.68 -26.50
N SER A 198 -16.51 7.50 -25.49
CA SER A 198 -17.50 8.33 -24.81
C SER A 198 -18.14 9.37 -25.75
N ASN A 199 -17.33 9.98 -26.62
CA ASN A 199 -17.82 10.93 -27.61
C ASN A 199 -18.63 10.24 -28.73
N ALA A 200 -18.18 9.05 -29.19
CA ALA A 200 -18.91 8.24 -30.14
C ALA A 200 -20.32 7.89 -29.63
N ARG A 201 -20.44 7.49 -28.36
CA ARG A 201 -21.76 7.28 -27.71
C ARG A 201 -22.65 8.52 -27.72
N LYS A 202 -22.09 9.70 -27.43
CA LYS A 202 -22.84 10.98 -27.46
C LYS A 202 -23.33 11.34 -28.87
N GLN A 203 -22.63 10.85 -29.90
CA GLN A 203 -22.96 11.04 -31.29
C GLN A 203 -23.82 9.91 -31.87
N GLY A 204 -24.27 8.95 -31.04
CA GLY A 204 -25.12 7.84 -31.45
C GLY A 204 -24.37 6.71 -32.21
N ARG A 205 -23.04 6.70 -32.20
CA ARG A 205 -22.21 5.63 -32.76
C ARG A 205 -22.04 4.49 -31.76
N ASP A 206 -21.81 3.26 -32.27
CA ASP A 206 -21.49 2.12 -31.40
C ASP A 206 -20.11 2.31 -30.74
N PRO A 207 -20.01 2.35 -29.42
CA PRO A 207 -18.73 2.49 -28.72
C PRO A 207 -17.80 1.28 -28.86
N ASN A 208 -18.30 0.13 -29.35
CA ASN A 208 -17.52 -1.07 -29.61
C ASN A 208 -17.03 -1.15 -31.07
N GLU A 209 -17.43 -0.19 -31.92
CA GLU A 209 -16.91 -0.06 -33.26
C GLU A 209 -15.37 0.13 -33.23
N ARG A 210 -14.66 -0.52 -34.16
CA ARG A 210 -13.21 -0.33 -34.25
C ARG A 210 -12.92 1.07 -34.82
N LEU A 211 -11.88 1.69 -34.25
CA LEU A 211 -11.31 2.92 -34.77
C LEU A 211 -10.85 2.69 -36.23
N THR A 212 -11.17 3.64 -37.10
CA THR A 212 -10.55 3.67 -38.44
C THR A 212 -9.07 4.00 -38.34
N ASP A 213 -8.29 3.70 -39.35
CA ASP A 213 -6.86 4.04 -39.37
C ASP A 213 -6.64 5.56 -39.27
N GLU A 214 -7.51 6.38 -39.84
CA GLU A 214 -7.45 7.83 -39.74
C GLU A 214 -7.73 8.31 -38.32
N GLU A 215 -8.75 7.75 -37.64
CA GLU A 215 -9.07 8.06 -36.25
C GLU A 215 -7.92 7.64 -35.33
N TRP A 216 -7.32 6.48 -35.56
CA TRP A 216 -6.16 6.02 -34.80
C TRP A 216 -4.96 6.95 -34.99
N GLN A 217 -4.61 7.33 -36.21
CA GLN A 217 -3.53 8.27 -36.47
C GLN A 217 -3.78 9.65 -35.86
N ALA A 218 -5.03 10.11 -35.86
CA ALA A 218 -5.41 11.35 -35.17
C ALA A 218 -5.18 11.25 -33.65
N LEU A 219 -5.53 10.13 -33.02
CA LEU A 219 -5.27 9.91 -31.57
C LEU A 219 -3.77 9.82 -31.29
N VAL A 220 -2.98 9.16 -32.13
CA VAL A 220 -1.51 9.11 -32.02
C VAL A 220 -0.92 10.51 -32.12
N SER A 221 -1.38 11.31 -33.07
CA SER A 221 -0.94 12.70 -33.23
C SER A 221 -1.27 13.55 -32.01
N ILE A 222 -2.48 13.44 -31.45
CA ILE A 222 -2.87 14.13 -30.22
C ILE A 222 -1.97 13.71 -29.06
N ALA A 223 -1.72 12.42 -28.87
CA ALA A 223 -0.89 11.90 -27.79
C ALA A 223 0.57 12.38 -27.88
N SER A 224 1.11 12.54 -29.10
CA SER A 224 2.47 13.01 -29.32
C SER A 224 2.64 14.52 -29.08
N HIS A 225 1.64 15.33 -29.44
CA HIS A 225 1.69 16.79 -29.27
C HIS A 225 1.13 17.28 -27.93
N THR A 226 0.30 16.46 -27.28
CA THR A 226 -0.32 16.78 -25.98
C THR A 226 -0.15 15.59 -25.04
N PRO A 227 1.07 15.35 -24.52
CA PRO A 227 1.37 14.13 -23.74
C PRO A 227 0.60 14.04 -22.42
N TYR A 228 0.03 15.14 -21.94
CA TYR A 228 -0.70 15.19 -20.67
C TYR A 228 -2.18 15.49 -20.89
N SER A 229 -3.03 14.73 -20.21
CA SER A 229 -4.49 14.87 -20.29
C SER A 229 -5.06 15.75 -19.20
N ASN A 230 -4.45 15.74 -18.04
CA ASN A 230 -5.01 16.29 -16.83
C ASN A 230 -3.93 16.55 -15.80
N TYR A 231 -4.22 17.48 -14.89
CA TYR A 231 -3.40 17.74 -13.72
C TYR A 231 -4.21 17.41 -12.48
N GLY A 232 -3.65 16.62 -11.59
CA GLY A 232 -4.32 16.14 -10.39
C GLY A 232 -3.41 16.18 -9.17
N VAL A 233 -3.87 15.56 -8.11
CA VAL A 233 -3.15 15.43 -6.83
C VAL A 233 -2.53 14.03 -6.77
N HIS A 234 -1.26 13.94 -6.38
CA HIS A 234 -0.63 12.67 -6.06
C HIS A 234 -1.34 12.00 -4.88
N ALA A 235 -1.63 10.72 -4.99
CA ALA A 235 -2.53 10.03 -4.05
C ALA A 235 -2.00 9.98 -2.60
N GLY A 236 -0.69 9.95 -2.41
CA GLY A 236 -0.03 9.80 -1.10
C GLY A 236 0.99 10.88 -0.78
N GLY A 237 1.61 11.49 -1.81
CA GLY A 237 2.75 12.37 -1.68
C GLY A 237 2.42 13.71 -1.05
N ILE A 238 3.15 14.03 0.01
CA ILE A 238 3.13 15.32 0.69
C ILE A 238 4.55 15.86 0.69
N LEU A 239 4.68 17.12 0.33
CA LEU A 239 5.92 17.84 0.40
C LEU A 239 6.00 18.56 1.74
N ILE A 240 7.05 18.33 2.49
CA ILE A 240 7.36 19.05 3.71
C ILE A 240 8.33 20.18 3.36
N ILE A 241 7.97 21.40 3.71
CA ILE A 241 8.75 22.60 3.43
C ILE A 241 9.25 23.14 4.77
N PRO A 242 10.56 23.12 5.06
CA PRO A 242 11.09 23.74 6.26
C PRO A 242 10.78 25.24 6.30
N ASP A 243 10.55 25.79 7.50
CA ASP A 243 10.10 27.18 7.68
C ASP A 243 11.07 28.20 7.09
N GLU A 244 12.36 27.95 7.16
CA GLU A 244 13.43 28.75 6.54
C GLU A 244 13.32 28.81 5.00
N HIS A 245 12.55 27.89 4.41
CA HIS A 245 12.28 27.80 2.98
C HIS A 245 10.82 28.07 2.63
N ALA A 246 9.99 28.48 3.59
CA ALA A 246 8.57 28.82 3.42
C ALA A 246 8.35 30.03 2.52
N GLY A 247 8.91 30.25 1.51
CA GLY A 247 8.87 31.30 0.52
C GLY A 247 9.81 31.02 -0.65
N SER A 248 10.35 29.80 -0.71
CA SER A 248 11.39 29.36 -1.63
C SER A 248 10.98 29.30 -3.12
N GLY A 249 9.84 29.90 -3.48
CA GLY A 249 9.43 30.05 -4.88
C GLY A 249 8.89 28.80 -5.54
N ILE A 250 8.51 27.75 -4.78
CA ILE A 250 7.79 26.60 -5.35
C ILE A 250 6.39 27.07 -5.74
N PRO A 251 6.06 27.09 -7.04
CA PRO A 251 4.75 27.52 -7.46
C PRO A 251 3.69 26.51 -7.02
N ILE A 252 2.62 27.06 -6.45
CA ILE A 252 1.45 26.29 -5.96
C ILE A 252 0.25 26.65 -6.82
N GLN A 253 -0.58 25.64 -7.15
CA GLN A 253 -1.83 25.86 -7.86
C GLN A 253 -2.99 25.17 -7.16
N TYR A 254 -4.20 25.72 -7.35
CA TYR A 254 -5.42 25.15 -6.79
C TYR A 254 -6.05 24.14 -7.76
N VAL A 255 -6.30 22.92 -7.27
CA VAL A 255 -6.99 21.87 -8.03
C VAL A 255 -8.45 21.83 -7.58
N ALA A 256 -9.36 22.35 -8.42
CA ALA A 256 -10.76 22.50 -8.07
C ALA A 256 -11.49 21.16 -7.84
N SER A 257 -11.10 20.09 -8.52
CA SER A 257 -11.70 18.75 -8.37
C SER A 257 -11.46 18.14 -6.99
N SER A 258 -10.31 18.38 -6.40
CA SER A 258 -9.92 17.92 -5.05
C SER A 258 -10.04 18.99 -3.97
N LYS A 259 -10.33 20.24 -4.37
CA LYS A 259 -10.41 21.41 -3.49
C LYS A 259 -9.16 21.62 -2.63
N THR A 260 -8.00 21.39 -3.20
CA THR A 260 -6.73 21.48 -2.48
C THR A 260 -5.67 22.22 -3.28
N PHE A 261 -4.68 22.77 -2.58
CA PHE A 261 -3.48 23.37 -3.19
C PHE A 261 -2.43 22.29 -3.39
N VAL A 262 -1.77 22.32 -4.53
CA VAL A 262 -0.72 21.37 -4.91
C VAL A 262 0.46 22.10 -5.52
N THR A 263 1.65 21.51 -5.47
CA THR A 263 2.80 22.02 -6.21
C THR A 263 2.51 22.03 -7.71
N ALA A 264 2.93 23.05 -8.44
CA ALA A 264 2.82 23.09 -9.90
C ALA A 264 3.83 22.14 -10.59
N PHE A 265 4.82 21.68 -9.84
CA PHE A 265 5.80 20.68 -10.26
C PHE A 265 5.33 19.27 -9.91
N ASP A 266 5.69 18.29 -10.74
CA ASP A 266 5.51 16.88 -10.39
C ASP A 266 6.67 16.38 -9.49
N MET A 267 6.57 15.12 -9.07
CA MET A 267 7.53 14.50 -8.16
C MET A 267 8.98 14.55 -8.67
N ASN A 268 9.19 14.37 -9.99
CA ASN A 268 10.54 14.35 -10.56
C ASN A 268 11.17 15.75 -10.59
N ASP A 269 10.32 16.77 -10.75
CA ASP A 269 10.77 18.17 -10.78
C ASP A 269 11.06 18.70 -9.37
N ILE A 270 10.41 18.14 -8.32
CA ILE A 270 10.59 18.56 -6.92
C ILE A 270 11.87 17.97 -6.32
N GLU A 271 12.26 16.77 -6.73
CA GLU A 271 13.41 16.04 -6.18
C GLU A 271 14.71 16.89 -6.19
N PRO A 272 15.05 17.63 -7.26
CA PRO A 272 16.26 18.49 -7.28
C PRO A 272 16.28 19.61 -6.25
N PHE A 273 15.12 20.03 -5.69
CA PHE A 273 15.07 21.07 -4.66
C PHE A 273 15.49 20.59 -3.27
N GLY A 274 15.77 19.28 -3.10
CA GLY A 274 16.18 18.71 -1.83
C GLY A 274 15.09 18.66 -0.77
N LEU A 275 13.83 18.86 -1.13
CA LEU A 275 12.72 18.84 -0.19
C LEU A 275 12.27 17.40 0.12
N VAL A 276 11.83 17.19 1.36
CA VAL A 276 11.33 15.89 1.81
C VAL A 276 9.96 15.63 1.23
N LYS A 277 9.87 14.55 0.46
CA LYS A 277 8.60 13.93 0.10
C LYS A 277 8.27 12.85 1.14
N LEU A 278 7.12 12.94 1.75
CA LEU A 278 6.58 11.91 2.62
C LEU A 278 5.35 11.29 1.95
N ASP A 279 5.38 9.98 1.71
CA ASP A 279 4.21 9.26 1.20
C ASP A 279 3.42 8.64 2.35
N VAL A 280 2.24 9.21 2.63
CA VAL A 280 1.28 8.68 3.60
C VAL A 280 0.11 8.07 2.83
N LEU A 281 0.06 6.76 2.76
CA LEU A 281 -0.87 6.01 1.93
C LEU A 281 -1.92 5.29 2.77
N GLY A 282 -3.19 5.64 2.57
CA GLY A 282 -4.30 5.03 3.30
C GLY A 282 -4.68 3.66 2.75
N LEU A 283 -4.49 2.59 3.53
CA LEU A 283 -4.90 1.23 3.20
C LEU A 283 -6.14 0.81 3.99
N LYS A 284 -7.21 0.43 3.27
CA LYS A 284 -8.45 -0.10 3.89
C LYS A 284 -8.20 -1.35 4.72
N THR A 285 -7.29 -2.22 4.28
CA THR A 285 -6.91 -3.41 5.02
C THR A 285 -6.23 -3.09 6.35
N MET A 286 -5.43 -2.01 6.43
CA MET A 286 -4.84 -1.56 7.69
C MET A 286 -5.93 -1.15 8.69
N SER A 287 -6.95 -0.41 8.24
CA SER A 287 -8.14 -0.10 9.07
C SER A 287 -8.89 -1.37 9.51
N ALA A 288 -9.02 -2.34 8.61
CA ALA A 288 -9.66 -3.62 8.96
C ALA A 288 -8.86 -4.40 10.01
N ILE A 289 -7.52 -4.49 9.86
CA ILE A 289 -6.66 -5.19 10.83
C ILE A 289 -6.72 -4.51 12.19
N LYS A 290 -6.60 -3.16 12.25
CA LYS A 290 -6.73 -2.42 13.51
C LYS A 290 -8.07 -2.70 14.18
N SER A 291 -9.17 -2.64 13.41
CA SER A 291 -10.50 -2.98 13.92
C SER A 291 -10.60 -4.44 14.40
N MET A 292 -9.95 -5.42 13.74
CA MET A 292 -9.89 -6.80 14.21
C MET A 292 -9.21 -6.92 15.57
N VAL A 293 -8.05 -6.27 15.70
CA VAL A 293 -7.26 -6.20 16.94
C VAL A 293 -8.11 -5.62 18.08
N ASP A 294 -8.77 -4.48 17.84
CA ASP A 294 -9.58 -3.77 18.85
C ASP A 294 -10.82 -4.60 19.25
N VAL A 295 -11.51 -5.22 18.29
CA VAL A 295 -12.70 -6.04 18.56
C VAL A 295 -12.36 -7.28 19.37
N VAL A 296 -11.19 -7.89 19.15
CA VAL A 296 -10.75 -9.08 19.88
C VAL A 296 -10.03 -8.71 21.18
N GLY A 297 -9.40 -7.54 21.27
CA GLY A 297 -8.66 -7.08 22.45
C GLY A 297 -7.31 -7.79 22.62
N ILE A 298 -6.58 -8.03 21.51
CA ILE A 298 -5.26 -8.67 21.53
C ILE A 298 -4.20 -7.74 20.98
N ASP A 299 -2.93 -7.96 21.33
CA ASP A 299 -1.81 -7.31 20.65
C ASP A 299 -1.41 -8.11 19.40
N MET A 300 -1.06 -7.40 18.32
CA MET A 300 -0.56 -8.06 17.11
C MET A 300 0.76 -8.81 17.33
N ALA A 301 1.58 -8.37 18.28
CA ALA A 301 2.81 -9.05 18.66
C ALA A 301 2.56 -10.45 19.26
N ASP A 302 1.37 -10.67 19.86
CA ASP A 302 0.97 -11.95 20.43
C ASP A 302 0.44 -12.96 19.42
N ILE A 303 0.26 -12.57 18.16
CA ILE A 303 -0.24 -13.46 17.11
C ILE A 303 0.85 -14.46 16.72
N PRO A 304 0.65 -15.77 16.96
CA PRO A 304 1.66 -16.78 16.68
C PRO A 304 1.82 -16.99 15.16
N LEU A 305 3.05 -16.96 14.66
CA LEU A 305 3.37 -17.18 13.24
C LEU A 305 3.42 -18.66 12.82
N ASN A 306 2.95 -19.58 13.65
CA ASN A 306 2.98 -21.04 13.41
C ASN A 306 1.60 -21.71 13.40
N ASP A 307 0.51 -20.97 13.31
CA ASP A 307 -0.84 -21.54 13.24
C ASP A 307 -1.08 -22.24 11.90
N ARG A 308 -1.09 -23.57 11.93
CA ARG A 308 -1.32 -24.42 10.76
C ARG A 308 -2.68 -24.19 10.09
N ARG A 309 -3.70 -23.75 10.83
CA ARG A 309 -5.04 -23.48 10.30
C ARG A 309 -5.03 -22.26 9.40
N ALA A 310 -4.26 -21.22 9.76
CA ALA A 310 -4.09 -20.04 8.94
C ALA A 310 -3.42 -20.39 7.59
N TYR A 311 -2.34 -21.18 7.61
CA TYR A 311 -1.71 -21.65 6.37
C TYR A 311 -2.62 -22.56 5.54
N ALA A 312 -3.35 -23.48 6.18
CA ALA A 312 -4.31 -24.34 5.50
C ALA A 312 -5.42 -23.51 4.82
N ARG A 313 -5.86 -22.44 5.47
CA ARG A 313 -6.85 -21.50 4.93
C ARG A 313 -6.34 -20.79 3.68
N ILE A 314 -5.10 -20.27 3.71
CA ILE A 314 -4.45 -19.70 2.52
C ILE A 314 -4.36 -20.74 1.40
N GLY A 315 -3.88 -21.95 1.73
CA GLY A 315 -3.72 -23.05 0.77
C GLY A 315 -5.02 -23.66 0.26
N SER A 316 -6.16 -23.37 0.86
CA SER A 316 -7.47 -23.81 0.37
C SER A 316 -8.02 -22.96 -0.77
N GLY A 317 -7.42 -21.80 -1.04
CA GLY A 317 -7.93 -20.82 -2.01
C GLY A 317 -9.14 -20.01 -1.51
N GLN A 318 -9.50 -20.13 -0.24
CA GLN A 318 -10.55 -19.31 0.36
C GLN A 318 -9.94 -18.02 0.93
N THR A 319 -9.40 -17.19 0.06
CA THR A 319 -8.56 -16.01 0.37
C THR A 319 -9.32 -14.69 0.37
N ALA A 320 -10.65 -14.70 0.27
CA ALA A 320 -11.46 -13.49 0.26
C ALA A 320 -11.19 -12.62 1.50
N GLY A 321 -10.87 -11.35 1.28
CA GLY A 321 -10.51 -10.37 2.30
C GLY A 321 -9.09 -10.52 2.87
N MET A 322 -8.31 -11.52 2.45
CA MET A 322 -6.91 -11.63 2.87
C MET A 322 -6.04 -10.67 2.09
N PHE A 323 -5.26 -9.89 2.82
CA PHE A 323 -4.40 -8.87 2.22
C PHE A 323 -3.51 -9.46 1.11
N GLN A 324 -3.54 -8.85 -0.07
CA GLN A 324 -2.78 -9.22 -1.28
C GLN A 324 -2.98 -10.66 -1.79
N LEU A 325 -3.85 -11.48 -1.18
CA LEU A 325 -4.04 -12.89 -1.58
C LEU A 325 -5.40 -13.15 -2.24
N GLU A 326 -6.32 -12.18 -2.27
CA GLU A 326 -7.68 -12.38 -2.79
C GLU A 326 -7.80 -12.29 -4.32
N GLY A 327 -6.83 -11.71 -5.00
CA GLY A 327 -6.79 -11.66 -6.46
C GLY A 327 -6.72 -13.07 -7.06
N TRP A 328 -7.34 -13.28 -8.23
CA TRP A 328 -7.44 -14.62 -8.86
C TRP A 328 -6.09 -15.33 -9.00
N THR A 329 -5.06 -14.62 -9.46
CA THR A 329 -3.71 -15.17 -9.64
C THR A 329 -3.10 -15.66 -8.32
N PHE A 330 -3.22 -14.85 -7.26
CA PHE A 330 -2.72 -15.19 -5.92
C PHE A 330 -3.53 -16.35 -5.30
N THR A 331 -4.85 -16.31 -5.39
CA THR A 331 -5.73 -17.38 -4.91
C THR A 331 -5.36 -18.72 -5.55
N LYS A 332 -5.20 -18.76 -6.87
CA LYS A 332 -4.78 -19.97 -7.62
C LYS A 332 -3.36 -20.40 -7.26
N GLY A 333 -2.44 -19.44 -7.18
CA GLY A 333 -1.05 -19.69 -6.79
C GLY A 333 -0.94 -20.27 -5.38
N CYS A 334 -1.63 -19.69 -4.40
CA CYS A 334 -1.67 -20.18 -3.02
C CYS A 334 -2.31 -21.58 -2.91
N SER A 335 -3.39 -21.85 -3.67
CA SER A 335 -4.00 -23.19 -3.72
C SER A 335 -3.06 -24.24 -4.28
N ARG A 336 -2.22 -23.87 -5.25
CA ARG A 336 -1.21 -24.76 -5.82
C ARG A 336 -0.01 -24.92 -4.87
N MET A 337 0.45 -23.85 -4.24
CA MET A 337 1.60 -23.86 -3.33
C MET A 337 1.27 -24.53 -2.00
N LYS A 338 0.07 -24.27 -1.42
CA LYS A 338 -0.33 -24.72 -0.07
C LYS A 338 0.74 -24.38 0.97
N PRO A 339 0.95 -23.09 1.28
CA PRO A 339 2.02 -22.65 2.17
C PRO A 339 1.91 -23.27 3.55
N LYS A 340 3.06 -23.55 4.20
CA LYS A 340 3.15 -24.22 5.50
C LYS A 340 3.81 -23.36 6.58
N ASN A 341 4.43 -22.26 6.20
CA ASN A 341 5.12 -21.35 7.09
C ASN A 341 5.10 -19.93 6.51
N ILE A 342 5.52 -18.97 7.33
CA ILE A 342 5.49 -17.55 6.97
C ILE A 342 6.41 -17.20 5.78
N HIS A 343 7.56 -17.87 5.66
CA HIS A 343 8.50 -17.62 4.56
C HIS A 343 7.89 -17.98 3.20
N GLU A 344 7.05 -19.01 3.14
CA GLU A 344 6.33 -19.37 1.93
C GLU A 344 5.20 -18.39 1.60
N VAL A 345 4.55 -17.78 2.60
CA VAL A 345 3.57 -16.69 2.37
C VAL A 345 4.27 -15.43 1.86
N ILE A 346 5.46 -15.12 2.40
CA ILE A 346 6.31 -14.05 1.92
C ILE A 346 6.76 -14.32 0.47
N ALA A 347 7.21 -15.55 0.17
CA ALA A 347 7.58 -15.95 -1.17
C ALA A 347 6.41 -15.83 -2.17
N ALA A 348 5.18 -16.09 -1.75
CA ALA A 348 3.98 -15.92 -2.58
C ALA A 348 3.86 -14.50 -3.14
N GLN A 349 4.23 -13.46 -2.36
CA GLN A 349 4.19 -12.06 -2.79
C GLN A 349 5.12 -11.80 -3.99
N ALA A 350 6.23 -12.53 -4.07
CA ALA A 350 7.17 -12.43 -5.19
C ALA A 350 6.77 -13.33 -6.38
N LEU A 351 6.32 -14.56 -6.10
CA LEU A 351 6.13 -15.62 -7.09
C LEU A 351 4.90 -15.45 -7.98
N PHE A 352 3.75 -14.99 -7.41
CA PHE A 352 2.48 -14.99 -8.15
C PHE A 352 2.22 -13.68 -8.91
N ARG A 353 3.29 -13.08 -9.43
CA ARG A 353 3.22 -11.92 -10.32
C ARG A 353 3.35 -12.37 -11.79
N PRO A 354 2.62 -11.75 -12.73
CA PRO A 354 2.60 -12.21 -14.13
C PRO A 354 3.98 -12.38 -14.77
N ALA A 355 4.91 -11.45 -14.52
CA ALA A 355 6.27 -11.52 -15.07
C ALA A 355 7.06 -12.73 -14.54
N VAL A 356 6.98 -13.01 -13.23
CA VAL A 356 7.67 -14.14 -12.58
C VAL A 356 7.06 -15.47 -13.02
N MET A 357 5.74 -15.53 -13.16
CA MET A 357 5.06 -16.73 -13.66
C MET A 357 5.44 -17.03 -15.11
N LYS A 358 5.53 -16.01 -15.97
CA LYS A 358 5.95 -16.15 -17.37
C LYS A 358 7.41 -16.57 -17.51
N SER A 359 8.29 -16.23 -16.57
CA SER A 359 9.71 -16.64 -16.63
C SER A 359 9.96 -18.11 -16.25
N GLY A 360 8.95 -18.81 -15.72
CA GLY A 360 9.08 -20.19 -15.23
C GLY A 360 9.63 -20.32 -13.81
N ALA A 361 10.09 -19.24 -13.16
CA ALA A 361 10.65 -19.28 -11.82
C ALA A 361 9.64 -19.76 -10.77
N THR A 362 8.36 -19.44 -10.95
CA THR A 362 7.27 -19.92 -10.08
C THR A 362 7.14 -21.45 -10.14
N ASP A 363 7.15 -22.02 -11.33
CA ASP A 363 7.03 -23.47 -11.51
C ASP A 363 8.25 -24.19 -10.93
N GLU A 364 9.43 -23.69 -11.22
CA GLU A 364 10.69 -24.21 -10.67
C GLU A 364 10.70 -24.23 -9.14
N TYR A 365 10.29 -23.12 -8.51
CA TYR A 365 10.16 -23.05 -7.05
C TYR A 365 9.19 -24.11 -6.52
N LEU A 366 7.99 -24.24 -7.11
CA LEU A 366 6.97 -25.17 -6.65
C LEU A 366 7.38 -26.63 -6.83
N GLU A 367 8.03 -26.98 -7.94
CA GLU A 367 8.54 -28.31 -8.22
C GLU A 367 9.65 -28.71 -7.23
N ARG A 368 10.60 -27.85 -6.96
CA ARG A 368 11.66 -28.09 -5.98
C ARG A 368 11.12 -28.16 -4.56
N ARG A 369 10.23 -27.26 -4.19
CA ARG A 369 9.55 -27.28 -2.89
C ARG A 369 8.79 -28.57 -2.63
N SER A 370 8.06 -29.07 -3.63
CA SER A 370 7.33 -30.35 -3.54
C SER A 370 8.21 -31.59 -3.65
N LYS A 371 9.51 -31.42 -3.88
CA LYS A 371 10.48 -32.49 -4.20
C LYS A 371 10.19 -33.23 -5.51
N ALA A 372 9.32 -32.71 -6.37
CA ALA A 372 9.11 -33.23 -7.73
C ALA A 372 10.37 -33.02 -8.60
N LYS A 373 11.18 -32.02 -8.26
CA LYS A 373 12.47 -31.74 -8.88
C LYS A 373 13.52 -31.55 -7.78
N GLN A 374 14.71 -32.11 -7.99
CA GLN A 374 15.82 -31.92 -7.06
C GLN A 374 16.36 -30.48 -7.13
N VAL A 375 16.77 -29.93 -5.97
CA VAL A 375 17.51 -28.68 -5.92
C VAL A 375 18.92 -28.98 -6.46
N PRO A 376 19.38 -28.29 -7.52
CA PRO A 376 20.73 -28.48 -8.03
C PRO A 376 21.78 -28.16 -6.98
N ILE A 377 22.80 -28.99 -6.86
CA ILE A 377 23.96 -28.67 -6.05
C ILE A 377 24.75 -27.59 -6.80
N ARG A 378 25.03 -26.48 -6.13
CA ARG A 378 25.75 -25.33 -6.67
C ARG A 378 26.82 -24.90 -5.68
N HIS A 379 27.62 -23.92 -6.09
CA HIS A 379 28.61 -23.30 -5.21
C HIS A 379 27.98 -22.89 -3.86
N PRO A 380 28.69 -23.06 -2.72
CA PRO A 380 28.17 -22.78 -1.37
C PRO A 380 27.51 -21.39 -1.22
N LEU A 381 28.12 -20.35 -1.82
CA LEU A 381 27.57 -18.99 -1.80
C LEU A 381 26.18 -18.89 -2.45
N ILE A 382 25.97 -19.62 -3.56
CA ILE A 382 24.66 -19.68 -4.23
C ILE A 382 23.67 -20.46 -3.37
N MET A 383 24.09 -21.59 -2.83
CA MET A 383 23.24 -22.43 -1.97
C MET A 383 22.79 -21.68 -0.72
N GLU A 384 23.69 -20.94 -0.08
CA GLU A 384 23.35 -20.13 1.10
C GLU A 384 22.35 -19.04 0.76
N ALA A 385 22.58 -18.27 -0.30
CA ALA A 385 21.69 -17.17 -0.71
C ALA A 385 20.29 -17.65 -1.16
N THR A 386 20.17 -18.89 -1.63
CA THR A 386 18.93 -19.45 -2.18
C THR A 386 18.30 -20.55 -1.32
N ARG A 387 18.84 -20.78 -0.11
CA ARG A 387 18.40 -21.86 0.79
C ARG A 387 16.90 -21.81 1.08
N ASP A 388 16.40 -20.64 1.45
CA ASP A 388 15.00 -20.43 1.84
C ASP A 388 14.02 -20.44 0.65
N THR A 389 14.55 -20.48 -0.58
CA THR A 389 13.79 -20.47 -1.81
C THR A 389 14.05 -21.67 -2.71
N TYR A 390 14.52 -22.76 -2.10
CA TYR A 390 14.75 -24.05 -2.79
C TYR A 390 15.67 -23.93 -4.02
N GLY A 391 16.72 -23.10 -3.92
CA GLY A 391 17.65 -22.87 -5.02
C GLY A 391 17.11 -22.01 -6.16
N THR A 392 15.99 -21.32 -5.97
CA THR A 392 15.38 -20.44 -6.98
C THR A 392 15.59 -18.98 -6.59
N ILE A 393 15.96 -18.12 -7.54
CA ILE A 393 16.04 -16.67 -7.32
C ILE A 393 14.68 -16.04 -7.54
N ILE A 394 14.15 -15.43 -6.48
CA ILE A 394 12.89 -14.70 -6.48
C ILE A 394 13.01 -13.29 -5.87
N TYR A 395 14.07 -13.05 -5.09
CA TYR A 395 14.35 -11.77 -4.46
C TYR A 395 15.60 -11.11 -5.02
N GLN A 396 15.56 -9.78 -5.09
CA GLN A 396 16.72 -8.97 -5.50
C GLN A 396 17.91 -9.18 -4.57
N GLU A 397 17.65 -9.27 -3.28
CA GLU A 397 18.63 -9.45 -2.23
C GLU A 397 19.47 -10.73 -2.38
N GLN A 398 18.88 -11.78 -2.96
CA GLN A 398 19.62 -13.02 -3.22
C GLN A 398 20.77 -12.81 -4.22
N VAL A 399 20.49 -12.07 -5.30
CA VAL A 399 21.51 -11.75 -6.31
C VAL A 399 22.56 -10.82 -5.73
N ILE A 400 22.15 -9.78 -5.01
CA ILE A 400 23.08 -8.85 -4.33
C ILE A 400 24.02 -9.61 -3.40
N ASN A 401 23.50 -10.54 -2.59
CA ASN A 401 24.30 -11.33 -1.66
C ASN A 401 25.37 -12.16 -2.38
N ILE A 402 24.98 -12.85 -3.44
CA ILE A 402 25.93 -13.67 -4.20
C ILE A 402 27.01 -12.78 -4.83
N LEU A 403 26.62 -11.67 -5.45
CA LEU A 403 27.54 -10.76 -6.12
C LEU A 403 28.51 -10.09 -5.12
N LYS A 404 28.02 -9.66 -3.95
CA LYS A 404 28.86 -9.15 -2.87
C LYS A 404 29.84 -10.22 -2.36
N ALA A 405 29.37 -11.44 -2.16
CA ALA A 405 30.19 -12.55 -1.64
C ALA A 405 31.32 -12.95 -2.59
N ILE A 406 31.18 -12.75 -3.91
CA ILE A 406 32.28 -12.93 -4.88
C ILE A 406 33.13 -11.65 -5.05
N GLY A 407 32.88 -10.62 -4.25
CA GLY A 407 33.69 -9.39 -4.22
C GLY A 407 33.36 -8.39 -5.33
N MET A 408 32.11 -8.37 -5.85
CA MET A 408 31.67 -7.29 -6.74
C MET A 408 31.37 -6.01 -5.96
N PRO A 409 31.83 -4.85 -6.43
CA PRO A 409 31.45 -3.56 -5.86
C PRO A 409 29.95 -3.31 -5.94
N ILE A 410 29.38 -2.71 -4.92
CA ILE A 410 27.94 -2.37 -4.86
C ILE A 410 27.53 -1.44 -6.00
N GLU A 411 28.38 -0.52 -6.39
CA GLU A 411 28.19 0.42 -7.48
C GLU A 411 27.93 -0.29 -8.82
N GLU A 412 28.68 -1.37 -9.09
CA GLU A 412 28.47 -2.16 -10.30
C GLU A 412 27.15 -2.92 -10.28
N ILE A 413 26.75 -3.43 -9.10
CA ILE A 413 25.45 -4.10 -8.91
C ILE A 413 24.30 -3.11 -9.13
N GLU A 414 24.41 -1.89 -8.59
CA GLU A 414 23.41 -0.83 -8.79
C GLU A 414 23.41 -0.32 -10.24
N ARG A 415 24.56 -0.25 -10.92
CA ARG A 415 24.63 0.06 -12.36
C ARG A 415 23.88 -0.97 -13.19
N ALA A 416 24.01 -2.28 -12.89
CA ALA A 416 23.22 -3.32 -13.53
C ALA A 416 21.71 -3.06 -13.39
N ARG A 417 21.26 -2.75 -12.18
CA ARG A 417 19.84 -2.47 -11.89
C ARG A 417 19.31 -1.24 -12.66
N LYS A 418 20.12 -0.18 -12.77
CA LYS A 418 19.74 1.02 -13.53
C LYS A 418 19.71 0.75 -15.03
N ALA A 419 20.67 -0.01 -15.56
CA ALA A 419 20.79 -0.34 -16.97
C ALA A 419 19.53 -1.04 -17.51
N ILE A 420 18.91 -1.89 -16.71
CA ILE A 420 17.77 -2.71 -17.14
C ILE A 420 16.44 -1.95 -17.12
N LYS A 421 16.37 -0.80 -16.44
CA LYS A 421 15.21 0.11 -16.48
C LYS A 421 15.18 0.98 -17.77
N ALA A 422 16.12 0.80 -18.68
CA ALA A 422 16.19 1.53 -19.94
C ALA A 422 14.93 1.29 -20.81
N SER A 423 14.29 2.37 -21.24
CA SER A 423 13.01 2.32 -21.98
C SER A 423 13.09 2.90 -23.39
N THR A 424 14.15 3.63 -23.73
CA THR A 424 14.37 4.20 -25.07
C THR A 424 15.46 3.43 -25.81
N GLU A 425 15.45 3.40 -27.14
CA GLU A 425 16.42 2.67 -27.96
C GLU A 425 17.87 3.03 -27.62
N ASP A 426 18.17 4.32 -27.45
CA ASP A 426 19.50 4.81 -27.05
C ASP A 426 19.89 4.34 -25.63
N GLN A 427 18.95 4.35 -24.69
CA GLN A 427 19.16 3.84 -23.34
C GLN A 427 19.38 2.33 -23.34
N ILE A 428 18.63 1.59 -24.17
CA ILE A 428 18.75 0.13 -24.30
C ILE A 428 20.13 -0.24 -24.84
N ALA A 429 20.64 0.46 -25.87
CA ALA A 429 21.96 0.20 -26.42
C ALA A 429 23.09 0.44 -25.39
N LYS A 430 23.02 1.56 -24.64
CA LYS A 430 23.93 1.86 -23.54
C LYS A 430 23.83 0.82 -22.41
N ALA A 431 22.61 0.43 -22.06
CA ALA A 431 22.33 -0.59 -21.06
C ALA A 431 22.93 -1.95 -21.39
N GLN A 432 22.81 -2.39 -22.64
CA GLN A 432 23.40 -3.64 -23.11
C GLN A 432 24.94 -3.65 -23.00
N LYS A 433 25.59 -2.53 -23.25
CA LYS A 433 27.05 -2.40 -23.05
C LYS A 433 27.40 -2.54 -21.56
N VAL A 434 26.73 -1.79 -20.70
CA VAL A 434 26.92 -1.84 -19.24
C VAL A 434 26.71 -3.26 -18.71
N MET A 435 25.66 -3.95 -19.17
CA MET A 435 25.39 -5.33 -18.76
C MET A 435 26.46 -6.31 -19.19
N ARG A 436 27.01 -6.17 -20.43
CA ARG A 436 28.15 -7.01 -20.88
C ARG A 436 29.38 -6.83 -20.00
N ASP A 437 29.74 -5.60 -19.65
CA ASP A 437 30.89 -5.29 -18.82
C ASP A 437 30.72 -5.89 -17.42
N ILE A 438 29.53 -5.72 -16.82
CA ILE A 438 29.20 -6.28 -15.50
C ILE A 438 29.21 -7.81 -15.51
N THR A 439 28.62 -8.45 -16.54
CA THR A 439 28.63 -9.90 -16.72
C THR A 439 30.07 -10.43 -16.81
N THR A 440 30.94 -9.74 -17.56
CA THR A 440 32.35 -10.11 -17.69
C THR A 440 33.07 -10.06 -16.35
N THR A 441 32.89 -8.96 -15.58
CA THR A 441 33.47 -8.82 -14.23
C THR A 441 32.93 -9.89 -13.27
N MET A 442 31.61 -10.14 -13.29
CA MET A 442 30.96 -11.14 -12.47
C MET A 442 31.52 -12.55 -12.73
N ARG A 443 31.66 -12.94 -14.00
CA ARG A 443 32.21 -14.25 -14.37
C ARG A 443 33.66 -14.40 -13.92
N ALA A 444 34.49 -13.35 -14.13
CA ALA A 444 35.89 -13.38 -13.68
C ALA A 444 36.00 -13.55 -12.16
N LYS A 445 35.21 -12.80 -11.38
CA LYS A 445 35.17 -12.90 -9.92
C LYS A 445 34.58 -14.23 -9.42
N GLY A 446 33.51 -14.71 -10.07
CA GLY A 446 32.93 -16.02 -9.78
C GLY A 446 33.91 -17.16 -10.00
N THR A 447 34.66 -17.15 -11.12
CA THR A 447 35.73 -18.12 -11.39
C THR A 447 36.84 -18.05 -10.31
N ALA A 448 37.24 -16.83 -9.93
CA ALA A 448 38.23 -16.64 -8.85
C ALA A 448 37.74 -17.15 -7.48
N ALA A 449 36.45 -17.12 -7.24
CA ALA A 449 35.79 -17.67 -6.05
C ALA A 449 35.62 -19.21 -6.11
N GLY A 450 35.97 -19.87 -7.21
CA GLY A 450 35.88 -21.32 -7.38
C GLY A 450 34.58 -21.83 -7.99
N MET A 451 33.77 -20.96 -8.60
CA MET A 451 32.55 -21.32 -9.30
C MET A 451 32.87 -22.01 -10.65
N ASP A 452 32.14 -23.06 -10.94
CA ASP A 452 32.18 -23.73 -12.24
C ASP A 452 31.32 -23.04 -13.30
N GLU A 453 31.36 -23.53 -14.53
CA GLU A 453 30.58 -22.93 -15.65
C GLU A 453 29.07 -23.01 -15.42
N HIS A 454 28.56 -24.04 -14.74
CA HIS A 454 27.15 -24.15 -14.40
C HIS A 454 26.70 -23.07 -13.40
N ASP A 455 27.57 -22.77 -12.42
CA ASP A 455 27.32 -21.70 -11.46
C ASP A 455 27.37 -20.32 -12.13
N LEU A 456 28.33 -20.12 -13.05
CA LEU A 456 28.45 -18.86 -13.80
C LEU A 456 27.24 -18.63 -14.73
N MET A 457 26.78 -19.66 -15.43
CA MET A 457 25.55 -19.57 -16.24
C MET A 457 24.31 -19.28 -15.38
N PHE A 458 24.26 -19.85 -14.16
CA PHE A 458 23.18 -19.52 -13.23
C PHE A 458 23.24 -18.05 -12.80
N LEU A 459 24.42 -17.50 -12.54
CA LEU A 459 24.59 -16.09 -12.20
C LEU A 459 24.21 -15.17 -13.36
N ASP A 460 24.56 -15.52 -14.60
CA ASP A 460 24.13 -14.78 -15.80
C ASP A 460 22.58 -14.68 -15.86
N THR A 461 21.91 -15.82 -15.65
CA THR A 461 20.45 -15.89 -15.60
C THR A 461 19.90 -15.10 -14.43
N ALA A 462 20.52 -15.22 -13.26
CA ALA A 462 20.13 -14.54 -12.03
C ALA A 462 20.25 -13.01 -12.15
N LEU A 463 21.30 -12.50 -12.78
CA LEU A 463 21.50 -11.08 -13.00
C LEU A 463 20.42 -10.50 -13.94
N ASN A 464 20.07 -11.23 -14.98
CA ASN A 464 18.96 -10.85 -15.87
C ASN A 464 17.62 -10.88 -15.15
N ALA A 465 17.36 -11.90 -14.33
CA ALA A 465 16.15 -12.03 -13.53
C ALA A 465 16.02 -10.91 -12.48
N TYR A 466 17.12 -10.61 -11.77
CA TYR A 466 17.21 -9.51 -10.82
C TYR A 466 16.65 -8.21 -11.38
N ALA A 467 16.96 -8.00 -12.59
CA ALA A 467 16.69 -6.79 -13.30
C ALA A 467 15.27 -6.68 -13.84
N GLN A 468 14.72 -7.77 -14.35
CA GLN A 468 13.42 -7.80 -15.00
C GLN A 468 12.27 -7.99 -14.01
N TYR A 469 12.44 -8.86 -13.01
CA TYR A 469 11.34 -9.24 -12.12
C TYR A 469 11.76 -9.55 -10.67
N GLY A 470 13.00 -9.37 -10.28
CA GLY A 470 13.43 -9.54 -8.90
C GLY A 470 12.59 -8.67 -7.94
N PHE A 471 12.07 -9.28 -6.87
CA PHE A 471 11.21 -8.58 -5.90
C PHE A 471 12.00 -8.14 -4.67
N ASN A 472 11.65 -7.03 -4.06
CA ASN A 472 12.25 -6.58 -2.82
C ASN A 472 11.78 -7.47 -1.66
N LYS A 473 12.70 -8.15 -0.96
CA LYS A 473 12.38 -9.06 0.13
C LYS A 473 11.77 -8.34 1.33
N ALA A 474 12.23 -7.13 1.64
CA ALA A 474 11.70 -6.35 2.74
C ALA A 474 10.22 -5.98 2.50
N HIS A 475 9.87 -5.54 1.29
CA HIS A 475 8.48 -5.33 0.89
C HIS A 475 7.65 -6.62 0.96
N ALA A 476 8.18 -7.73 0.43
CA ALA A 476 7.51 -9.03 0.51
C ALA A 476 7.27 -9.49 1.95
N THR A 477 8.21 -9.21 2.86
CA THR A 477 8.10 -9.56 4.28
C THR A 477 6.99 -8.78 4.96
N ALA A 478 6.95 -7.46 4.82
CA ALA A 478 5.91 -6.63 5.40
C ALA A 478 4.52 -7.05 4.91
N TYR A 479 4.35 -7.25 3.61
CA TYR A 479 3.09 -7.62 3.00
C TYR A 479 2.69 -9.08 3.25
N GLY A 480 3.63 -10.00 3.23
CA GLY A 480 3.40 -11.40 3.59
C GLY A 480 3.01 -11.58 5.05
N TRP A 481 3.57 -10.75 5.94
CA TRP A 481 3.17 -10.72 7.34
C TRP A 481 1.72 -10.24 7.51
N LEU A 482 1.32 -9.12 6.88
CA LEU A 482 -0.07 -8.65 6.90
C LEU A 482 -1.04 -9.67 6.28
N ALA A 483 -0.63 -10.34 5.20
CA ALA A 483 -1.40 -11.41 4.59
C ALA A 483 -1.65 -12.57 5.56
N TYR A 484 -0.62 -12.98 6.29
CA TYR A 484 -0.75 -14.00 7.32
C TYR A 484 -1.65 -13.55 8.49
N ILE A 485 -1.49 -12.32 8.97
CA ILE A 485 -2.33 -11.75 10.05
C ILE A 485 -3.81 -11.81 9.65
N THR A 486 -4.14 -11.37 8.42
CA THR A 486 -5.54 -11.46 7.94
C THR A 486 -6.04 -12.90 7.84
N ALA A 487 -5.19 -13.83 7.40
CA ALA A 487 -5.53 -15.26 7.38
C ALA A 487 -5.74 -15.83 8.79
N TRP A 488 -4.91 -15.45 9.75
CA TRP A 488 -5.03 -15.87 11.14
C TRP A 488 -6.36 -15.42 11.76
N PHE A 489 -6.73 -14.13 11.58
CA PHE A 489 -8.03 -13.64 12.04
C PHE A 489 -9.20 -14.37 11.36
N SER A 490 -9.08 -14.70 10.08
CA SER A 490 -10.15 -15.39 9.34
C SER A 490 -10.54 -16.75 9.91
N VAL A 491 -9.61 -17.44 10.57
CA VAL A 491 -9.83 -18.78 11.15
C VAL A 491 -10.02 -18.77 12.67
N ASN A 492 -9.39 -17.82 13.37
CA ASN A 492 -9.45 -17.77 14.83
C ASN A 492 -10.59 -16.86 15.33
N HIS A 493 -10.88 -15.78 14.59
CA HIS A 493 -11.86 -14.76 14.96
C HIS A 493 -12.74 -14.36 13.76
N PRO A 494 -13.47 -15.29 13.13
CA PRO A 494 -14.17 -15.03 11.87
C PRO A 494 -15.21 -13.91 11.96
N VAL A 495 -15.86 -13.72 13.11
CA VAL A 495 -16.84 -12.63 13.31
C VAL A 495 -16.15 -11.27 13.30
N ALA A 496 -15.03 -11.14 14.03
CA ALA A 496 -14.22 -9.91 14.02
C ALA A 496 -13.64 -9.65 12.64
N TYR A 497 -13.10 -10.68 11.97
CA TYR A 497 -12.55 -10.59 10.62
C TYR A 497 -13.56 -10.00 9.62
N TRP A 498 -14.73 -10.61 9.52
CA TRP A 498 -15.74 -10.17 8.54
C TRP A 498 -16.38 -8.85 8.90
N SER A 499 -16.65 -8.57 10.19
CA SER A 499 -17.21 -7.27 10.60
C SER A 499 -16.27 -6.11 10.30
N SER A 500 -14.97 -6.30 10.54
CA SER A 500 -13.95 -5.28 10.30
C SER A 500 -13.72 -5.03 8.80
N LEU A 501 -13.70 -6.09 7.99
CA LEU A 501 -13.65 -5.94 6.53
C LEU A 501 -14.89 -5.22 6.00
N LEU A 502 -16.08 -5.60 6.43
CA LEU A 502 -17.33 -4.96 6.01
C LEU A 502 -17.38 -3.48 6.39
N ASN A 503 -16.79 -3.09 7.54
CA ASN A 503 -16.66 -1.68 7.92
C ASN A 503 -15.66 -0.94 7.03
N ALA A 504 -14.51 -1.53 6.72
CA ALA A 504 -13.49 -0.89 5.88
C ALA A 504 -13.94 -0.72 4.42
N TYR A 505 -14.88 -1.56 3.96
CA TYR A 505 -15.36 -1.61 2.57
C TYR A 505 -16.85 -1.28 2.43
N VAL A 506 -17.48 -0.67 3.43
CA VAL A 506 -18.88 -0.26 3.36
C VAL A 506 -19.10 0.70 2.18
N GLY A 507 -20.10 0.41 1.36
CA GLY A 507 -20.37 1.18 0.14
C GLY A 507 -19.45 0.91 -1.04
N ASP A 508 -18.46 0.02 -0.88
CA ASP A 508 -17.54 -0.40 -1.95
C ASP A 508 -18.11 -1.58 -2.75
N LYS A 509 -17.62 -1.76 -3.99
CA LYS A 509 -18.01 -2.89 -4.85
C LYS A 509 -17.74 -4.27 -4.21
N GLN A 510 -16.75 -4.38 -3.32
CA GLN A 510 -16.37 -5.62 -2.64
C GLN A 510 -17.31 -5.99 -1.49
N GLU A 511 -18.09 -5.07 -0.93
CA GLU A 511 -18.95 -5.31 0.23
C GLU A 511 -19.90 -6.51 0.04
N SER A 512 -20.54 -6.60 -1.12
CA SER A 512 -21.46 -7.71 -1.43
C SER A 512 -20.77 -9.07 -1.49
N GLY A 513 -19.55 -9.11 -2.03
CA GLY A 513 -18.69 -10.27 -2.08
C GLY A 513 -18.29 -10.74 -0.67
N TYR A 514 -17.89 -9.81 0.19
CA TYR A 514 -17.55 -10.11 1.60
C TYR A 514 -18.74 -10.58 2.42
N LEU A 515 -19.93 -10.00 2.21
CA LEU A 515 -21.17 -10.50 2.82
C LEU A 515 -21.47 -11.95 2.43
N SER A 516 -21.30 -12.28 1.15
CA SER A 516 -21.47 -13.65 0.64
C SER A 516 -20.43 -14.61 1.24
N ALA A 517 -19.16 -14.20 1.27
CA ALA A 517 -18.07 -15.00 1.83
C ALA A 517 -18.22 -15.22 3.34
N ALA A 518 -18.67 -14.21 4.10
CA ALA A 518 -18.94 -14.31 5.52
C ALA A 518 -20.04 -15.34 5.82
N ARG A 519 -21.13 -15.34 5.04
CA ARG A 519 -22.21 -16.35 5.16
C ARG A 519 -21.70 -17.76 4.85
N LYS A 520 -20.88 -17.92 3.79
CA LYS A 520 -20.26 -19.22 3.44
C LYS A 520 -19.30 -19.70 4.54
N ALA A 521 -18.68 -18.79 5.27
CA ALA A 521 -17.84 -19.09 6.43
C ALA A 521 -18.64 -19.39 7.71
N GLY A 522 -19.98 -19.43 7.64
CA GLY A 522 -20.85 -19.77 8.77
C GLY A 522 -21.18 -18.58 9.70
N VAL A 523 -20.77 -17.35 9.36
CA VAL A 523 -21.08 -16.17 10.16
C VAL A 523 -22.51 -15.70 9.86
N LYS A 524 -23.30 -15.56 10.93
CA LYS A 524 -24.69 -15.09 10.82
C LYS A 524 -24.73 -13.58 10.57
N ILE A 525 -25.37 -13.16 9.48
CA ILE A 525 -25.56 -11.73 9.16
C ILE A 525 -27.00 -11.33 9.50
N ARG A 526 -27.12 -10.45 10.49
CA ARG A 526 -28.42 -9.88 10.93
C ARG A 526 -28.69 -8.60 10.17
N GLY A 527 -29.97 -8.35 9.82
CA GLY A 527 -30.43 -7.14 9.18
C GLY A 527 -30.16 -5.89 10.02
N PRO A 528 -30.22 -4.69 9.41
CA PRO A 528 -30.14 -3.44 10.16
C PRO A 528 -31.38 -3.28 11.05
N HIS A 529 -31.23 -2.53 12.16
CA HIS A 529 -32.32 -2.24 13.08
C HIS A 529 -32.04 -0.89 13.76
N VAL A 530 -33.02 0.01 13.75
CA VAL A 530 -32.84 1.39 14.22
C VAL A 530 -32.38 1.50 15.66
N ASN A 531 -32.74 0.56 16.55
CA ASN A 531 -32.34 0.55 17.97
C ASN A 531 -31.13 -0.34 18.28
N LEU A 532 -30.75 -1.27 17.38
CA LEU A 532 -29.73 -2.27 17.66
C LEU A 532 -28.49 -2.11 16.79
N SER A 533 -28.62 -1.46 15.64
CA SER A 533 -27.48 -1.16 14.75
C SER A 533 -26.72 0.05 15.28
N LYS A 534 -25.41 0.05 15.02
CA LYS A 534 -24.56 1.23 15.14
C LYS A 534 -24.39 1.87 13.75
N VAL A 535 -23.49 2.83 13.63
CA VAL A 535 -23.17 3.49 12.36
C VAL A 535 -22.69 2.44 11.35
N GLY A 536 -21.66 1.67 11.70
CA GLY A 536 -21.11 0.56 10.91
C GLY A 536 -21.57 -0.82 11.36
N TYR A 537 -21.01 -1.86 10.75
CA TYR A 537 -21.23 -3.27 11.12
C TYR A 537 -20.71 -3.55 12.53
N VAL A 538 -21.45 -4.32 13.31
CA VAL A 538 -21.13 -4.67 14.69
C VAL A 538 -20.94 -6.18 14.84
N ALA A 539 -19.79 -6.56 15.38
CA ALA A 539 -19.52 -7.94 15.79
C ALA A 539 -20.26 -8.29 17.08
N ASP A 540 -21.01 -9.37 17.08
CA ASP A 540 -21.59 -10.02 18.25
C ASP A 540 -20.84 -11.34 18.45
N LEU A 541 -19.71 -11.28 19.16
CA LEU A 541 -18.79 -12.40 19.33
C LEU A 541 -19.45 -13.57 20.06
N GLU A 542 -20.30 -13.29 21.06
CA GLU A 542 -20.98 -14.30 21.85
C GLU A 542 -21.99 -15.10 20.99
N LYS A 543 -22.69 -14.41 20.11
CA LYS A 543 -23.73 -15.04 19.25
C LYS A 543 -23.22 -15.49 17.89
N GLY A 544 -21.92 -15.33 17.60
CA GLY A 544 -21.31 -15.68 16.31
C GLY A 544 -21.97 -14.94 15.14
N ALA A 545 -22.32 -13.67 15.31
CA ALA A 545 -23.13 -12.93 14.35
C ALA A 545 -22.59 -11.52 14.09
N ILE A 546 -22.90 -10.98 12.93
CA ILE A 546 -22.64 -9.58 12.56
C ILE A 546 -23.99 -8.90 12.31
N ARG A 547 -24.21 -7.76 12.94
CA ARG A 547 -25.37 -6.90 12.62
C ARG A 547 -24.94 -5.84 11.61
N LYS A 548 -25.73 -5.68 10.55
CA LYS A 548 -25.53 -4.60 9.59
C LYS A 548 -25.67 -3.24 10.27
N GLY A 549 -24.72 -2.34 9.96
CA GLY A 549 -24.78 -0.94 10.36
C GLY A 549 -25.84 -0.16 9.57
N LEU A 550 -26.17 1.03 10.05
CA LEU A 550 -27.11 1.90 9.34
C LEU A 550 -26.52 2.44 8.03
N THR A 551 -25.20 2.61 7.94
CA THR A 551 -24.51 3.02 6.71
C THR A 551 -24.53 1.96 5.61
N ALA A 552 -24.78 0.68 5.95
CA ALA A 552 -24.97 -0.37 4.97
C ALA A 552 -26.34 -0.31 4.26
N ILE A 553 -27.21 0.61 4.66
CA ILE A 553 -28.49 0.89 3.99
C ILE A 553 -28.25 1.91 2.89
N LYS A 554 -28.59 1.57 1.65
CA LYS A 554 -28.47 2.48 0.50
C LYS A 554 -29.20 3.79 0.76
N GLY A 555 -28.51 4.91 0.66
CA GLY A 555 -29.09 6.25 0.90
C GLY A 555 -28.93 6.77 2.33
N VAL A 556 -28.42 5.95 3.28
CA VAL A 556 -28.13 6.39 4.65
C VAL A 556 -26.63 6.68 4.77
N GLY A 557 -26.26 7.94 4.72
CA GLY A 557 -24.87 8.38 4.89
C GLY A 557 -24.45 8.43 6.37
N GLU A 558 -23.15 8.56 6.61
CA GLU A 558 -22.54 8.53 7.95
C GLU A 558 -23.15 9.57 8.91
N LYS A 559 -23.31 10.82 8.46
CA LYS A 559 -23.91 11.89 9.29
C LYS A 559 -25.31 11.55 9.77
N SER A 560 -26.10 10.89 8.92
CA SER A 560 -27.46 10.47 9.25
C SER A 560 -27.49 9.26 10.16
N ALA A 561 -26.62 8.29 9.91
CA ALA A 561 -26.44 7.12 10.77
C ALA A 561 -25.98 7.53 12.18
N THR A 562 -25.01 8.46 12.27
CA THR A 562 -24.54 9.00 13.56
C THR A 562 -25.66 9.69 14.32
N GLU A 563 -26.46 10.52 13.64
CA GLU A 563 -27.63 11.18 14.24
C GLU A 563 -28.64 10.17 14.81
N LEU A 564 -28.95 9.14 14.02
CA LEU A 564 -29.87 8.08 14.45
C LEU A 564 -29.32 7.30 15.65
N VAL A 565 -28.05 6.95 15.65
CA VAL A 565 -27.40 6.18 16.75
C VAL A 565 -27.31 7.01 18.04
N ALA A 566 -27.00 8.30 17.93
CA ALA A 566 -26.88 9.20 19.08
C ALA A 566 -28.20 9.36 19.85
N ASN A 567 -29.33 9.15 19.19
CA ASN A 567 -30.66 9.30 19.76
C ASN A 567 -31.35 7.97 20.12
N GLN A 568 -30.63 6.83 20.08
CA GLN A 568 -31.16 5.53 20.52
C GLN A 568 -31.34 5.48 22.04
N PRO A 569 -32.27 4.65 22.58
CA PRO A 569 -33.26 3.84 21.88
C PRO A 569 -34.53 4.66 21.53
N TYR A 570 -35.22 4.26 20.47
CA TYR A 570 -36.50 4.79 20.08
C TYR A 570 -37.65 3.88 20.53
N THR A 571 -38.76 4.50 20.98
CA THR A 571 -39.94 3.78 21.47
C THR A 571 -41.05 3.71 20.41
N SER A 572 -41.06 4.62 19.44
CA SER A 572 -42.05 4.66 18.36
C SER A 572 -41.52 5.39 17.12
N LEU A 573 -42.23 5.35 16.01
CA LEU A 573 -41.90 6.11 14.82
C LEU A 573 -41.96 7.63 15.05
N VAL A 574 -42.93 8.09 15.81
CA VAL A 574 -43.09 9.51 16.17
C VAL A 574 -41.92 9.97 17.02
N ASP A 575 -41.43 9.10 17.92
CA ASP A 575 -40.24 9.36 18.74
C ASP A 575 -38.99 9.56 17.89
N ILE A 576 -38.79 8.79 16.80
CA ILE A 576 -37.72 9.03 15.84
C ILE A 576 -37.88 10.44 15.25
N GLY A 577 -39.07 10.77 14.73
CA GLY A 577 -39.35 12.07 14.12
C GLY A 577 -39.16 13.27 15.04
N ALA A 578 -39.41 13.07 16.35
CA ALA A 578 -39.28 14.11 17.36
C ALA A 578 -37.83 14.36 17.80
N ARG A 579 -36.99 13.30 17.86
CA ARG A 579 -35.65 13.35 18.50
C ARG A 579 -34.51 13.58 17.52
N VAL A 580 -34.69 13.21 16.23
CA VAL A 580 -33.61 13.39 15.25
C VAL A 580 -33.71 14.73 14.52
N ASN A 581 -32.54 15.23 14.10
CA ASN A 581 -32.48 16.44 13.28
C ASN A 581 -32.97 16.15 11.84
N ALA A 582 -34.10 16.75 11.47
CA ALA A 582 -34.73 16.54 10.16
C ALA A 582 -33.87 16.99 8.95
N ARG A 583 -32.84 17.85 9.16
CA ARG A 583 -31.88 18.20 8.12
C ARG A 583 -30.86 17.07 7.87
N ARG A 584 -30.65 16.22 8.86
CA ARG A 584 -29.73 15.05 8.78
C ARG A 584 -30.47 13.78 8.41
N VAL A 585 -31.73 13.64 8.86
CA VAL A 585 -32.56 12.45 8.62
C VAL A 585 -33.80 12.90 7.84
N SER A 586 -33.71 12.87 6.50
CA SER A 586 -34.84 13.26 5.63
C SER A 586 -36.03 12.30 5.80
N GLY A 587 -37.20 12.84 5.84
CA GLY A 587 -38.46 12.13 6.18
C GLY A 587 -38.83 12.17 7.68
N ALA A 588 -37.94 12.55 8.59
CA ALA A 588 -38.20 12.60 10.03
C ALA A 588 -39.36 13.55 10.41
N LYS A 589 -39.47 14.70 9.72
CA LYS A 589 -40.59 15.62 9.95
C LYS A 589 -41.94 14.96 9.66
N ALA A 590 -42.03 14.21 8.55
CA ALA A 590 -43.27 13.51 8.19
C ALA A 590 -43.60 12.39 9.20
N LEU A 591 -42.62 11.67 9.75
CA LEU A 591 -42.85 10.74 10.85
C LEU A 591 -43.42 11.42 12.09
N ARG A 592 -42.87 12.58 12.48
CA ARG A 592 -43.38 13.36 13.62
C ARG A 592 -44.84 13.81 13.39
N ASP A 593 -45.17 14.12 12.14
CA ASP A 593 -46.52 14.55 11.75
C ASP A 593 -47.48 13.34 11.53
N GLY A 594 -47.04 12.11 11.89
CA GLY A 594 -47.88 10.90 11.89
C GLY A 594 -47.98 10.15 10.56
N HIS A 595 -47.14 10.48 9.57
CA HIS A 595 -47.15 9.77 8.29
C HIS A 595 -46.51 8.38 8.43
N SER A 596 -46.97 7.42 7.63
CA SER A 596 -46.34 6.09 7.58
C SER A 596 -44.91 6.18 7.02
N PRO A 597 -43.99 5.28 7.43
CA PRO A 597 -42.59 5.32 6.94
C PRO A 597 -42.47 5.26 5.41
N ALA A 598 -43.36 4.49 4.75
CA ALA A 598 -43.37 4.38 3.30
C ALA A 598 -43.75 5.71 2.60
N ALA A 599 -44.55 6.56 3.26
CA ALA A 599 -44.96 7.87 2.74
C ALA A 599 -43.93 8.99 3.05
N CYS A 600 -42.97 8.75 3.94
CA CYS A 600 -42.06 9.81 4.41
C CYS A 600 -40.96 10.19 3.40
N GLY A 601 -40.61 9.33 2.48
CA GLY A 601 -39.49 9.54 1.56
C GLY A 601 -38.09 9.57 2.22
N GLY A 602 -37.05 9.73 1.41
CA GLY A 602 -35.68 9.94 1.87
C GLY A 602 -35.13 8.83 2.75
N ILE A 603 -34.40 9.19 3.83
CA ILE A 603 -33.75 8.24 4.74
C ILE A 603 -34.75 7.37 5.49
N VAL A 604 -35.89 7.92 5.90
CA VAL A 604 -36.94 7.14 6.59
C VAL A 604 -37.49 6.05 5.68
N ALA A 605 -37.76 6.34 4.41
CA ALA A 605 -38.16 5.33 3.43
C ALA A 605 -37.09 4.26 3.26
N ALA A 606 -35.81 4.63 3.17
CA ALA A 606 -34.69 3.68 3.07
C ALA A 606 -34.58 2.78 4.31
N LEU A 607 -34.77 3.31 5.52
CA LEU A 607 -34.82 2.52 6.76
C LEU A 607 -35.97 1.51 6.74
N ASN A 608 -37.13 1.92 6.24
CA ASN A 608 -38.32 1.06 6.12
C ASN A 608 -38.07 -0.08 5.11
N GLU A 609 -37.61 0.25 3.90
CA GLU A 609 -37.30 -0.72 2.84
C GLU A 609 -36.25 -1.73 3.29
N ALA A 610 -35.28 -1.33 4.10
CA ALA A 610 -34.27 -2.20 4.67
C ALA A 610 -34.78 -3.05 5.86
N GLY A 611 -36.02 -2.86 6.32
CA GLY A 611 -36.60 -3.51 7.49
C GLY A 611 -36.00 -3.03 8.82
N ALA A 612 -35.32 -1.88 8.83
CA ALA A 612 -34.65 -1.35 10.02
C ALA A 612 -35.62 -0.82 11.09
N LEU A 613 -36.85 -0.60 10.74
CA LEU A 613 -37.91 -0.12 11.64
C LEU A 613 -38.77 -1.26 12.23
N TYR A 614 -38.39 -2.51 12.00
CA TYR A 614 -39.05 -3.70 12.55
C TYR A 614 -39.20 -3.59 14.09
N GLY A 615 -40.40 -3.89 14.59
CA GLY A 615 -40.70 -3.79 16.01
C GLY A 615 -41.16 -2.39 16.47
N LEU A 616 -41.03 -1.35 15.62
CA LEU A 616 -41.69 -0.04 15.79
C LEU A 616 -42.85 0.11 14.82
N VAL A 617 -43.01 -0.80 13.87
CA VAL A 617 -44.08 -0.84 12.86
C VAL A 617 -44.69 -2.23 12.87
N GLU A 618 -46.00 -2.38 12.72
CA GLU A 618 -46.64 -3.67 12.55
C GLU A 618 -46.18 -4.33 11.24
N GLN A 619 -46.08 -5.65 11.24
CA GLN A 619 -45.49 -6.43 10.11
C GLN A 619 -46.24 -6.16 8.77
N ALA A 620 -47.54 -5.89 8.83
CA ALA A 620 -48.36 -5.57 7.66
C ALA A 620 -48.00 -4.24 7.00
N GLU A 621 -47.50 -3.25 7.75
CA GLU A 621 -47.10 -1.94 7.23
C GLU A 621 -45.72 -1.90 6.60
N LEU A 622 -44.81 -2.82 7.03
CA LEU A 622 -43.44 -2.93 6.51
C LEU A 622 -43.40 -3.34 5.03
N PHE A 623 -44.36 -4.14 4.57
CA PHE A 623 -44.43 -4.74 3.23
C PHE A 623 -45.60 -4.22 2.40
N ALA A 624 -46.29 -3.15 2.84
CA ALA A 624 -47.32 -2.55 2.01
C ALA A 624 -46.70 -2.05 0.69
N PRO A 625 -47.16 -2.53 -0.49
CA PRO A 625 -46.65 -2.06 -1.77
C PRO A 625 -46.91 -0.54 -1.87
N THR A 626 -45.87 0.22 -2.22
CA THR A 626 -46.03 1.61 -2.62
C THR A 626 -47.06 1.65 -3.75
N LYS A 627 -48.25 2.15 -3.52
CA LYS A 627 -49.18 2.48 -4.60
C LYS A 627 -48.45 3.48 -5.50
N LYS A 628 -47.94 2.99 -6.64
CA LYS A 628 -47.73 3.88 -7.79
C LYS A 628 -49.12 4.36 -8.14
N GLU A 629 -49.44 5.57 -7.77
CA GLU A 629 -50.56 6.26 -8.37
C GLU A 629 -50.25 6.41 -9.85
N ASN A 630 -50.98 5.64 -10.66
CA ASN A 630 -51.13 5.92 -12.08
C ASN A 630 -51.84 7.23 -12.19
N ALA A 631 -51.16 8.28 -12.62
CA ALA A 631 -51.72 9.44 -13.27
C ALA A 631 -50.80 9.84 -14.43
#